data_3787c6dc130b9ef235d586306755febd
#
_entry.id   3787c6dc130b9ef235d586306755febd
#
_cell.length_a   1.000
_cell.length_b   1.000
_cell.length_c   1.000
_cell.angle_alpha   90.00
_cell.angle_beta   90.00
_cell.angle_gamma   90.00
#
_symmetry.space_group_name_H-M   'P 1'
#
loop_
_entity.id
_entity.type
_entity.pdbx_description
1 polymer ?
#
loop_
_entity_poly.entity_id
_entity_poly.type
_entity_poly.pdbx_seq_one_letter_code
_entity_poly.pdbx_strand_id
1 'polypeptide(L)'
;AATGATPSWDDPATQEVFEAIAHDVEASVSAAPPLLPGALRITSALSEVGLAQAIVSASPRRIVEKVASALGDVFTVLVTGDDGVGAKPDPLPYATAVERLDLQPQDCVVVEDSPTGAASARGNGIHVVQIGAQKHFPADPGLVVVPDLASITPHLLLWAQR
;
A
#
# COMPACT_ATOMS: atom_id res chain seq x y z
N ALA A 1 34.22 19.50 -1.34
CA ALA A 1 33.93 18.36 -2.22
C ALA A 1 33.11 17.37 -1.38
N ALA A 2 31.81 17.26 -1.63
CA ALA A 2 30.99 16.27 -1.01
C ALA A 2 31.37 14.91 -1.60
N THR A 3 31.84 14.00 -0.75
CA THR A 3 32.09 12.61 -1.11
C THR A 3 30.73 11.98 -1.44
N GLY A 4 30.51 11.60 -2.70
CA GLY A 4 29.28 11.02 -3.20
C GLY A 4 29.07 9.56 -2.75
N ALA A 5 29.10 9.31 -1.44
CA ALA A 5 28.68 8.06 -0.88
C ALA A 5 27.15 8.02 -0.89
N THR A 6 26.58 6.99 -1.50
CA THR A 6 25.14 6.73 -1.41
C THR A 6 24.78 6.47 0.06
N PRO A 7 23.79 7.17 0.64
CA PRO A 7 23.37 6.92 2.02
C PRO A 7 23.01 5.44 2.20
N SER A 8 23.55 4.81 3.24
CA SER A 8 23.19 3.44 3.62
C SER A 8 22.09 3.48 4.68
N TRP A 9 21.16 2.54 4.61
CA TRP A 9 20.15 2.40 5.65
C TRP A 9 20.74 2.08 7.04
N ASP A 10 21.92 1.45 7.08
CA ASP A 10 22.64 1.13 8.32
C ASP A 10 23.41 2.32 8.89
N ASP A 11 23.46 3.46 8.18
CA ASP A 11 24.11 4.67 8.67
C ASP A 11 23.20 5.35 9.73
N PRO A 12 23.71 5.59 10.96
CA PRO A 12 22.96 6.25 12.02
C PRO A 12 22.40 7.63 11.61
N ALA A 13 23.13 8.40 10.80
CA ALA A 13 22.66 9.69 10.31
C ALA A 13 21.46 9.53 9.35
N THR A 14 21.44 8.48 8.54
CA THR A 14 20.30 8.15 7.66
C THR A 14 19.08 7.76 8.49
N GLN A 15 19.27 6.97 9.54
CA GLN A 15 18.20 6.56 10.46
C GLN A 15 17.63 7.75 11.24
N GLU A 16 18.50 8.67 11.73
CA GLU A 16 18.06 9.88 12.43
C GLU A 16 17.19 10.78 11.54
N VAL A 17 17.59 10.98 10.28
CA VAL A 17 16.81 11.76 9.30
C VAL A 17 15.47 11.07 9.02
N PHE A 18 15.47 9.75 8.85
CA PHE A 18 14.23 8.98 8.63
C PHE A 18 13.27 9.11 9.81
N GLU A 19 13.78 8.98 11.05
CA GLU A 19 12.94 9.11 12.25
C GLU A 19 12.40 10.54 12.42
N ALA A 20 13.18 11.57 12.09
CA ALA A 20 12.70 12.94 12.10
C ALA A 20 11.57 13.15 11.08
N ILE A 21 11.73 12.66 9.84
CA ILE A 21 10.68 12.73 8.81
C ILE A 21 9.44 11.93 9.26
N ALA A 22 9.64 10.73 9.80
CA ALA A 22 8.54 9.90 10.28
C ALA A 22 7.77 10.58 11.42
N HIS A 23 8.46 11.28 12.32
CA HIS A 23 7.85 12.06 13.39
C HIS A 23 6.99 13.22 12.85
N ASP A 24 7.50 13.99 11.88
CA ASP A 24 6.77 15.10 11.26
C ASP A 24 5.53 14.61 10.51
N VAL A 25 5.66 13.49 9.77
CA VAL A 25 4.54 12.84 9.09
C VAL A 25 3.51 12.35 10.11
N GLU A 26 3.96 11.73 11.21
CA GLU A 26 3.09 11.27 12.29
C GLU A 26 2.31 12.42 12.93
N ALA A 27 2.95 13.55 13.20
CA ALA A 27 2.29 14.74 13.73
C ALA A 27 1.20 15.26 12.76
N SER A 28 1.52 15.30 11.47
CA SER A 28 0.59 15.71 10.42
C SER A 28 -0.61 14.76 10.30
N VAL A 29 -0.35 13.44 10.30
CA VAL A 29 -1.39 12.40 10.23
C VAL A 29 -2.26 12.38 11.49
N SER A 30 -1.69 12.72 12.67
CA SER A 30 -2.44 12.74 13.93
C SER A 30 -3.44 13.89 14.01
N ALA A 31 -3.15 15.01 13.37
CA ALA A 31 -4.05 16.17 13.36
C ALA A 31 -5.26 15.94 12.42
N ALA A 32 -5.02 15.46 11.21
CA ALA A 32 -6.04 15.06 10.25
C ALA A 32 -5.36 14.22 9.14
N PRO A 33 -5.52 12.89 9.11
CA PRO A 33 -4.92 12.07 8.06
C PRO A 33 -5.33 12.57 6.67
N PRO A 34 -4.39 12.89 5.77
CA PRO A 34 -4.70 13.35 4.43
C PRO A 34 -5.18 12.18 3.57
N LEU A 35 -6.47 11.84 3.69
CA LEU A 35 -7.07 10.78 2.89
C LEU A 35 -7.30 11.24 1.46
N LEU A 36 -6.94 10.40 0.50
CA LEU A 36 -7.27 10.63 -0.90
C LEU A 36 -8.79 10.63 -1.10
N PRO A 37 -9.33 11.47 -2.01
CA PRO A 37 -10.74 11.44 -2.38
C PRO A 37 -11.18 10.02 -2.75
N GLY A 38 -12.26 9.55 -2.14
CA GLY A 38 -12.80 8.21 -2.37
C GLY A 38 -12.25 7.12 -1.44
N ALA A 39 -11.19 7.37 -0.66
CA ALA A 39 -10.60 6.35 0.21
C ALA A 39 -11.62 5.79 1.21
N LEU A 40 -12.23 6.64 2.03
CA LEU A 40 -13.23 6.21 3.01
C LEU A 40 -14.44 5.54 2.35
N ARG A 41 -14.90 6.07 1.20
CA ARG A 41 -16.03 5.50 0.46
C ARG A 41 -15.76 4.07 0.01
N ILE A 42 -14.57 3.81 -0.59
CA ILE A 42 -14.29 2.48 -1.11
C ILE A 42 -14.04 1.47 0.02
N THR A 43 -13.28 1.85 1.05
CA THR A 43 -13.00 0.95 2.18
C THR A 43 -14.28 0.58 2.94
N SER A 44 -15.19 1.53 3.17
CA SER A 44 -16.49 1.26 3.78
C SER A 44 -17.34 0.34 2.91
N ALA A 45 -17.44 0.62 1.60
CA ALA A 45 -18.24 -0.21 0.68
C ALA A 45 -17.71 -1.66 0.58
N LEU A 46 -16.40 -1.86 0.63
CA LEU A 46 -15.80 -3.20 0.66
C LEU A 46 -16.10 -3.93 1.98
N SER A 47 -16.07 -3.22 3.09
CA SER A 47 -16.44 -3.77 4.40
C SER A 47 -17.91 -4.16 4.47
N GLU A 48 -18.83 -3.34 3.92
CA GLU A 48 -20.26 -3.62 3.86
C GLU A 48 -20.59 -4.91 3.10
N VAL A 49 -19.80 -5.26 2.08
CA VAL A 49 -19.96 -6.52 1.33
C VAL A 49 -19.11 -7.66 1.89
N GLY A 50 -18.48 -7.47 3.06
CA GLY A 50 -17.75 -8.52 3.79
C GLY A 50 -16.40 -8.89 3.18
N LEU A 51 -15.80 -8.03 2.35
CA LEU A 51 -14.47 -8.26 1.81
C LEU A 51 -13.38 -7.92 2.83
N ALA A 52 -12.47 -8.86 3.07
CA ALA A 52 -11.32 -8.66 3.92
C ALA A 52 -10.37 -7.62 3.30
N GLN A 53 -9.80 -6.75 4.13
CA GLN A 53 -8.94 -5.66 3.68
C GLN A 53 -7.63 -5.64 4.45
N ALA A 54 -6.54 -5.33 3.74
CA ALA A 54 -5.21 -5.16 4.31
C ALA A 54 -4.57 -3.86 3.84
N ILE A 55 -3.70 -3.28 4.66
CA ILE A 55 -2.77 -2.22 4.26
C ILE A 55 -1.36 -2.82 4.19
N VAL A 56 -0.64 -2.56 3.09
CA VAL A 56 0.77 -2.89 2.92
C VAL A 56 1.55 -1.62 2.63
N SER A 57 2.37 -1.17 3.58
CA SER A 57 3.07 0.12 3.53
C SER A 57 4.51 -0.01 4.01
N ALA A 58 5.41 0.80 3.45
CA ALA A 58 6.77 0.96 3.97
C ALA A 58 6.85 1.89 5.19
N SER A 59 5.76 2.57 5.53
CA SER A 59 5.70 3.47 6.69
C SER A 59 5.74 2.70 8.02
N PRO A 60 6.24 3.34 9.08
CA PRO A 60 6.17 2.79 10.43
C PRO A 60 4.72 2.45 10.85
N ARG A 61 4.59 1.40 11.66
CA ARG A 61 3.29 0.90 12.14
C ARG A 61 2.42 1.98 12.76
N ARG A 62 3.02 2.83 13.62
CA ARG A 62 2.33 3.93 14.29
C ARG A 62 1.65 4.92 13.34
N ILE A 63 2.18 5.11 12.13
CA ILE A 63 1.57 5.96 11.09
C ILE A 63 0.44 5.20 10.40
N VAL A 64 0.69 3.94 10.04
CA VAL A 64 -0.29 3.10 9.33
C VAL A 64 -1.56 2.89 10.17
N GLU A 65 -1.41 2.65 11.48
CA GLU A 65 -2.54 2.48 12.39
C GLU A 65 -3.43 3.72 12.47
N LYS A 66 -2.84 4.93 12.48
CA LYS A 66 -3.61 6.18 12.46
C LYS A 66 -4.41 6.36 11.16
N VAL A 67 -3.80 6.00 10.02
CA VAL A 67 -4.50 6.02 8.73
C VAL A 67 -5.62 4.96 8.70
N ALA A 68 -5.35 3.75 9.18
CA ALA A 68 -6.34 2.68 9.26
C ALA A 68 -7.55 3.11 10.11
N SER A 69 -7.30 3.73 11.27
CA SER A 69 -8.36 4.23 12.16
C SER A 69 -9.18 5.34 11.49
N ALA A 70 -8.54 6.25 10.78
CA ALA A 70 -9.24 7.29 10.01
C ALA A 70 -10.09 6.74 8.85
N LEU A 71 -9.77 5.54 8.38
CA LEU A 71 -10.54 4.81 7.36
C LEU A 71 -11.61 3.88 7.95
N GLY A 72 -11.84 3.94 9.29
CA GLY A 72 -12.94 3.26 9.97
C GLY A 72 -12.58 1.88 10.54
N ASP A 73 -11.29 1.60 10.76
CA ASP A 73 -10.79 0.33 11.34
C ASP A 73 -11.29 -0.93 10.61
N VAL A 74 -11.47 -0.84 9.30
CA VAL A 74 -11.98 -1.92 8.44
C VAL A 74 -10.89 -2.91 7.99
N PHE A 75 -9.64 -2.64 8.33
CA PHE A 75 -8.50 -3.47 7.92
C PHE A 75 -8.19 -4.53 8.97
N THR A 76 -8.20 -5.79 8.53
CA THR A 76 -7.88 -6.93 9.41
C THR A 76 -6.39 -7.23 9.47
N VAL A 77 -5.63 -6.78 8.47
CA VAL A 77 -4.18 -6.99 8.36
C VAL A 77 -3.47 -5.68 8.05
N LEU A 78 -2.40 -5.41 8.79
CA LEU A 78 -1.45 -4.33 8.52
C LEU A 78 -0.06 -4.96 8.34
N VAL A 79 0.56 -4.73 7.18
CA VAL A 79 1.98 -5.03 6.90
C VAL A 79 2.69 -3.69 6.74
N THR A 80 3.69 -3.45 7.58
CA THR A 80 4.31 -2.13 7.76
C THR A 80 5.82 -2.22 7.63
N GLY A 81 6.50 -1.08 7.57
CA GLY A 81 7.97 -1.04 7.55
C GLY A 81 8.63 -1.72 8.76
N ASP A 82 7.91 -1.82 9.88
CA ASP A 82 8.42 -2.41 11.12
C ASP A 82 8.31 -3.96 11.14
N ASP A 83 7.62 -4.57 10.17
CA ASP A 83 7.42 -6.03 10.15
C ASP A 83 8.67 -6.82 9.68
N GLY A 84 9.71 -6.15 9.16
CA GLY A 84 10.95 -6.82 8.75
C GLY A 84 10.82 -7.74 7.53
N VAL A 85 9.77 -7.58 6.72
CA VAL A 85 9.45 -8.44 5.57
C VAL A 85 10.02 -7.92 4.24
N GLY A 86 11.05 -7.07 4.30
CA GLY A 86 11.63 -6.45 3.11
C GLY A 86 10.84 -5.24 2.62
N ALA A 87 11.28 -4.67 1.51
CA ALA A 87 10.70 -3.47 0.92
C ALA A 87 10.29 -3.71 -0.53
N LYS A 88 9.19 -3.10 -0.97
CA LYS A 88 8.77 -3.08 -2.38
C LYS A 88 9.94 -2.59 -3.27
N PRO A 89 10.30 -3.23 -4.39
CA PRO A 89 9.48 -4.17 -5.15
C PRO A 89 9.62 -5.66 -4.75
N ASP A 90 10.27 -6.01 -3.63
CA ASP A 90 10.28 -7.39 -3.14
C ASP A 90 8.83 -7.89 -3.03
N PRO A 91 8.49 -9.10 -3.48
CA PRO A 91 7.15 -9.65 -3.38
C PRO A 91 6.71 -9.97 -1.94
N LEU A 92 7.65 -10.12 -1.00
CA LEU A 92 7.39 -10.61 0.35
C LEU A 92 6.38 -9.77 1.16
N PRO A 93 6.33 -8.42 1.10
CA PRO A 93 5.32 -7.65 1.82
C PRO A 93 3.88 -8.02 1.45
N TYR A 94 3.59 -8.22 0.16
CA TYR A 94 2.25 -8.66 -0.27
C TYR A 94 1.99 -10.13 -0.02
N ALA A 95 3.00 -11.01 -0.16
CA ALA A 95 2.89 -12.41 0.22
C ALA A 95 2.49 -12.54 1.70
N THR A 96 3.13 -11.77 2.58
CA THR A 96 2.82 -11.73 4.01
C THR A 96 1.39 -11.26 4.27
N ALA A 97 0.90 -10.27 3.53
CA ALA A 97 -0.48 -9.80 3.69
C ALA A 97 -1.49 -10.88 3.28
N VAL A 98 -1.26 -11.56 2.15
CA VAL A 98 -2.09 -12.66 1.65
C VAL A 98 -2.12 -13.83 2.64
N GLU A 99 -0.96 -14.22 3.16
CA GLU A 99 -0.84 -15.27 4.18
C GLU A 99 -1.63 -14.92 5.46
N ARG A 100 -1.47 -13.69 5.97
CA ARG A 100 -2.16 -13.22 7.18
C ARG A 100 -3.68 -13.09 6.98
N LEU A 101 -4.14 -12.90 5.74
CA LEU A 101 -5.57 -12.91 5.39
C LEU A 101 -6.13 -14.33 5.23
N ASP A 102 -5.28 -15.37 5.22
CA ASP A 102 -5.64 -16.76 4.92
C ASP A 102 -6.32 -16.90 3.54
N LEU A 103 -5.77 -16.20 2.53
CA LEU A 103 -6.27 -16.19 1.16
C LEU A 103 -5.22 -16.73 0.17
N GLN A 104 -5.62 -16.87 -1.09
CA GLN A 104 -4.69 -17.17 -2.19
C GLN A 104 -4.43 -15.90 -3.02
N PRO A 105 -3.24 -15.72 -3.61
CA PRO A 105 -2.91 -14.54 -4.41
C PRO A 105 -3.93 -14.22 -5.50
N GLN A 106 -4.46 -15.23 -6.20
CA GLN A 106 -5.46 -15.07 -7.25
C GLN A 106 -6.83 -14.61 -6.75
N ASP A 107 -7.10 -14.73 -5.45
CA ASP A 107 -8.34 -14.27 -4.81
C ASP A 107 -8.20 -12.83 -4.28
N CYS A 108 -7.04 -12.21 -4.52
CA CYS A 108 -6.72 -10.87 -4.05
C CYS A 108 -6.60 -9.86 -5.20
N VAL A 109 -6.90 -8.62 -4.90
CA VAL A 109 -6.63 -7.46 -5.76
C VAL A 109 -5.88 -6.43 -4.93
N VAL A 110 -4.79 -5.92 -5.49
CA VAL A 110 -4.03 -4.81 -4.89
C VAL A 110 -4.39 -3.50 -5.60
N VAL A 111 -4.64 -2.46 -4.80
CA VAL A 111 -4.76 -1.08 -5.28
C VAL A 111 -3.45 -0.38 -4.95
N GLU A 112 -2.76 0.14 -5.97
CA GLU A 112 -1.43 0.74 -5.85
C GLU A 112 -1.28 1.99 -6.70
N ASP A 113 -0.43 2.91 -6.25
CA ASP A 113 -0.08 4.14 -6.96
C ASP A 113 1.37 4.15 -7.47
N SER A 114 2.19 3.22 -7.00
CA SER A 114 3.62 3.16 -7.29
C SER A 114 4.00 1.99 -8.20
N PRO A 115 4.98 2.19 -9.12
CA PRO A 115 5.54 1.11 -9.92
C PRO A 115 6.15 -0.02 -9.09
N THR A 116 6.83 0.35 -8.00
CA THR A 116 7.48 -0.61 -7.10
C THR A 116 6.46 -1.45 -6.34
N GLY A 117 5.35 -0.84 -5.89
CA GLY A 117 4.26 -1.56 -5.25
C GLY A 117 3.53 -2.48 -6.22
N ALA A 118 3.24 -2.01 -7.43
CA ALA A 118 2.64 -2.84 -8.46
C ALA A 118 3.53 -4.05 -8.82
N ALA A 119 4.85 -3.84 -8.96
CA ALA A 119 5.80 -4.93 -9.21
C ALA A 119 5.84 -5.94 -8.06
N SER A 120 5.81 -5.47 -6.81
CA SER A 120 5.78 -6.32 -5.61
C SER A 120 4.54 -7.22 -5.58
N ALA A 121 3.34 -6.66 -5.83
CA ALA A 121 2.10 -7.42 -5.87
C ALA A 121 2.10 -8.45 -7.00
N ARG A 122 2.52 -8.04 -8.19
CA ARG A 122 2.56 -8.91 -9.38
C ARG A 122 3.58 -10.03 -9.27
N GLY A 123 4.69 -9.82 -8.54
CA GLY A 123 5.65 -10.88 -8.21
C GLY A 123 5.04 -12.08 -7.48
N ASN A 124 3.86 -11.89 -6.88
CA ASN A 124 3.05 -12.94 -6.23
C ASN A 124 1.90 -13.46 -7.12
N GLY A 125 1.75 -12.97 -8.34
CA GLY A 125 0.60 -13.30 -9.20
C GLY A 125 -0.70 -12.60 -8.79
N ILE A 126 -0.65 -11.55 -7.99
CA ILE A 126 -1.82 -10.78 -7.56
C ILE A 126 -2.21 -9.79 -8.66
N HIS A 127 -3.51 -9.67 -8.93
CA HIS A 127 -4.05 -8.64 -9.81
C HIS A 127 -3.88 -7.24 -9.21
N VAL A 128 -3.57 -6.25 -10.06
CA VAL A 128 -3.32 -4.88 -9.62
C VAL A 128 -4.24 -3.90 -10.31
N VAL A 129 -4.89 -3.06 -9.52
CA VAL A 129 -5.53 -1.83 -9.97
C VAL A 129 -4.61 -0.68 -9.61
N GLN A 130 -3.97 -0.10 -10.62
CA GLN A 130 -3.08 1.03 -10.42
C GLN A 130 -3.86 2.34 -10.52
N ILE A 131 -3.69 3.21 -9.52
CA ILE A 131 -4.23 4.57 -9.54
C ILE A 131 -3.18 5.57 -10.00
N GLY A 132 -3.63 6.59 -10.75
CA GLY A 132 -2.79 7.65 -11.29
C GLY A 132 -2.22 7.37 -12.66
N ALA A 133 -2.25 8.40 -13.53
CA ALA A 133 -1.84 8.32 -14.93
C ALA A 133 -0.32 8.32 -15.16
N GLN A 134 0.48 8.23 -14.12
CA GLN A 134 1.92 8.45 -14.20
C GLN A 134 2.71 7.16 -14.36
N LYS A 135 2.87 6.72 -15.55
CA LYS A 135 3.88 5.86 -16.17
C LYS A 135 3.27 4.65 -16.88
N HIS A 136 3.58 4.58 -18.13
CA HIS A 136 3.29 3.46 -19.01
C HIS A 136 3.89 2.17 -18.44
N PHE A 137 3.04 1.36 -17.83
CA PHE A 137 3.36 -0.05 -17.75
C PHE A 137 3.01 -0.70 -19.09
N PRO A 138 3.81 -1.66 -19.56
CA PRO A 138 3.38 -2.46 -20.70
C PRO A 138 2.01 -3.06 -20.40
N ALA A 139 1.14 -3.09 -21.40
CA ALA A 139 -0.16 -3.74 -21.29
C ALA A 139 0.03 -5.17 -20.76
N ASP A 140 -0.55 -5.46 -19.63
CA ASP A 140 -0.37 -6.72 -18.92
C ASP A 140 -1.75 -7.22 -18.45
N PRO A 141 -2.10 -8.47 -18.73
CA PRO A 141 -3.43 -9.03 -18.40
C PRO A 141 -3.87 -8.90 -16.94
N GLY A 142 -2.93 -8.73 -16.00
CA GLY A 142 -3.23 -8.58 -14.58
C GLY A 142 -3.18 -7.13 -14.07
N LEU A 143 -3.15 -6.13 -14.96
CA LEU A 143 -3.03 -4.72 -14.58
C LEU A 143 -4.17 -3.89 -15.16
N VAL A 144 -4.94 -3.27 -14.29
CA VAL A 144 -5.95 -2.25 -14.64
C VAL A 144 -5.45 -0.90 -14.18
N VAL A 145 -5.54 0.12 -15.03
CA VAL A 145 -5.15 1.49 -14.68
C VAL A 145 -6.38 2.38 -14.60
N VAL A 146 -6.53 3.10 -13.50
CA VAL A 146 -7.62 4.08 -13.29
C VAL A 146 -7.01 5.45 -12.93
N PRO A 147 -7.70 6.55 -13.22
CA PRO A 147 -7.15 7.89 -13.00
C PRO A 147 -6.90 8.20 -11.53
N ASP A 148 -7.78 7.75 -10.64
CA ASP A 148 -7.73 8.03 -9.21
C ASP A 148 -8.49 6.99 -8.39
N LEU A 149 -8.37 7.09 -7.07
CA LEU A 149 -9.03 6.20 -6.12
C LEU A 149 -10.57 6.38 -6.12
N ALA A 150 -11.07 7.57 -6.47
CA ALA A 150 -12.50 7.83 -6.55
C ALA A 150 -13.18 7.08 -7.71
N SER A 151 -12.41 6.68 -8.71
CA SER A 151 -12.86 5.88 -9.85
C SER A 151 -13.04 4.40 -9.51
N ILE A 152 -12.54 3.94 -8.36
CA ILE A 152 -12.62 2.53 -7.95
C ILE A 152 -14.01 2.24 -7.36
N THR A 153 -14.59 1.12 -7.78
CA THR A 153 -15.82 0.57 -7.24
C THR A 153 -15.61 -0.89 -6.82
N PRO A 154 -16.41 -1.45 -5.89
CA PRO A 154 -16.35 -2.88 -5.57
C PRO A 154 -16.48 -3.77 -6.81
N HIS A 155 -17.35 -3.38 -7.74
CA HIS A 155 -17.54 -4.12 -9.00
C HIS A 155 -16.28 -4.16 -9.87
N LEU A 156 -15.54 -3.05 -9.95
CA LEU A 156 -14.26 -2.99 -10.68
C LEU A 156 -13.24 -3.96 -10.07
N LEU A 157 -13.13 -4.00 -8.73
CA LEU A 157 -12.19 -4.89 -8.04
C LEU A 157 -12.56 -6.36 -8.25
N LEU A 158 -13.84 -6.71 -8.15
CA LEU A 158 -14.32 -8.07 -8.43
C LEU A 158 -14.15 -8.49 -9.90
N TRP A 159 -14.20 -7.54 -10.83
CA TRP A 159 -13.92 -7.80 -12.25
C TRP A 159 -12.43 -7.99 -12.52
N ALA A 160 -11.58 -7.24 -11.85
CA ALA A 160 -10.13 -7.30 -12.00
C ALA A 160 -9.52 -8.65 -11.54
N GLN A 161 -10.27 -9.46 -10.80
CA GLN A 161 -9.87 -10.82 -10.38
C GLN A 161 -10.14 -11.90 -11.45
N ARG A 162 -10.77 -11.57 -12.56
CA ARG A 162 -11.16 -12.53 -13.62
C ARG A 162 -10.20 -12.51 -14.79
#